data_ee494f59b8365e1f8c774385dad81425
#
_entry.id   ee494f59b8365e1f8c774385dad81425
#
_cell.length_a   1.000
_cell.length_b   1.000
_cell.length_c   1.000
_cell.angle_alpha   90.00
_cell.angle_beta   90.00
_cell.angle_gamma   90.00
#
_symmetry.space_group_name_H-M   'P 1'
#
loop_
_entity.id
_entity.type
_entity.pdbx_description
1 polymer ?
#
loop_
_entity_poly.entity_id
_entity_poly.type
_entity_poly.pdbx_seq_one_letter_code
_entity_poly.pdbx_strand_id
1 'polypeptide(L)'
;VNGRAPFRHKANYEAEILADNLFGTAAPAHWRWAEYGVVPAVTYTYPEAAHVGLTADAAQKLGYRTKVAVNHFSHSAKGYALGYEEGADDDGFIKLVLDADTGKILGAHIIGPEASILIQPFIDLMNSGTHVIAPLHPEIASETVKHLRAMPLTRILDPHNVRTLNETMTPHPSLSEVTMWTRYYVMP
;
A
#
# COMPACT_ATOMS: atom_id res chain seq x y z
N VAL A 1 1.26 -18.42 -7.70
CA VAL A 1 1.81 -17.21 -8.34
C VAL A 1 0.76 -16.68 -9.30
N ASN A 2 0.15 -15.53 -8.98
CA ASN A 2 -1.00 -14.97 -9.72
C ASN A 2 -0.60 -13.98 -10.84
N GLY A 3 0.71 -13.86 -11.18
CA GLY A 3 1.21 -13.05 -12.28
C GLY A 3 1.14 -11.52 -12.07
N ARG A 4 0.68 -11.04 -10.92
CA ARG A 4 0.59 -9.61 -10.60
C ARG A 4 1.65 -9.20 -9.59
N ALA A 5 2.17 -7.97 -9.74
CA ALA A 5 3.09 -7.33 -8.82
C ALA A 5 4.15 -8.31 -8.24
N PRO A 6 5.23 -8.62 -8.96
CA PRO A 6 6.20 -9.65 -8.58
C PRO A 6 7.14 -9.16 -7.46
N PHE A 7 6.55 -8.70 -6.36
CA PHE A 7 7.26 -8.17 -5.20
C PHE A 7 7.25 -9.15 -4.02
N ARG A 8 8.33 -9.17 -3.25
CA ARG A 8 8.46 -10.05 -2.10
C ARG A 8 7.43 -9.71 -1.00
N HIS A 9 7.22 -8.44 -0.71
CA HIS A 9 6.24 -8.03 0.30
C HIS A 9 4.82 -8.46 -0.07
N LYS A 10 4.46 -8.44 -1.35
CA LYS A 10 3.19 -8.96 -1.83
C LYS A 10 3.09 -10.47 -1.64
N ALA A 11 4.16 -11.22 -1.93
CA ALA A 11 4.18 -12.66 -1.72
C ALA A 11 4.08 -13.03 -0.23
N ASN A 12 4.75 -12.29 0.65
CA ASN A 12 4.63 -12.47 2.10
C ASN A 12 3.19 -12.21 2.58
N TYR A 13 2.59 -11.12 2.15
CA TYR A 13 1.20 -10.78 2.47
C TYR A 13 0.22 -11.88 2.04
N GLU A 14 0.35 -12.39 0.81
CA GLU A 14 -0.47 -13.51 0.33
C GLU A 14 -0.25 -14.79 1.12
N ALA A 15 1.00 -15.08 1.48
CA ALA A 15 1.33 -16.27 2.26
C ALA A 15 0.74 -16.21 3.69
N GLU A 16 0.77 -15.05 4.34
CA GLU A 16 0.14 -14.85 5.64
C GLU A 16 -1.39 -15.05 5.56
N ILE A 17 -2.06 -14.44 4.59
CA ILE A 17 -3.50 -14.61 4.37
C ILE A 17 -3.84 -16.09 4.13
N LEU A 18 -3.06 -16.76 3.29
CA LEU A 18 -3.27 -18.17 2.97
C LEU A 18 -3.07 -19.04 4.21
N ALA A 19 -2.03 -18.79 4.99
CA ALA A 19 -1.75 -19.51 6.22
C ALA A 19 -2.89 -19.33 7.25
N ASP A 20 -3.33 -18.10 7.48
CA ASP A 20 -4.44 -17.80 8.38
C ASP A 20 -5.73 -18.50 7.96
N ASN A 21 -6.04 -18.50 6.67
CA ASN A 21 -7.28 -19.10 6.17
C ASN A 21 -7.25 -20.65 6.17
N LEU A 22 -6.10 -21.27 5.90
CA LEU A 22 -6.00 -22.73 5.79
C LEU A 22 -5.66 -23.42 7.11
N PHE A 23 -4.88 -22.78 7.97
CA PHE A 23 -4.38 -23.37 9.21
C PHE A 23 -4.90 -22.66 10.46
N GLY A 24 -5.52 -21.50 10.31
CA GLY A 24 -6.18 -20.79 11.40
C GLY A 24 -7.49 -21.43 11.80
N THR A 25 -8.07 -20.96 12.89
CA THR A 25 -9.34 -21.46 13.45
C THR A 25 -10.58 -20.70 12.95
N ALA A 26 -10.40 -19.68 12.12
CA ALA A 26 -11.49 -18.86 11.61
C ALA A 26 -12.36 -19.65 10.63
N ALA A 27 -13.69 -19.60 10.83
CA ALA A 27 -14.63 -20.15 9.87
C ALA A 27 -14.51 -19.43 8.51
N PRO A 28 -14.86 -20.08 7.38
CA PRO A 28 -14.75 -19.47 6.04
C PRO A 28 -15.42 -18.10 5.90
N ALA A 29 -16.46 -17.83 6.66
CA ALA A 29 -17.14 -16.52 6.69
C ALA A 29 -16.24 -15.38 7.22
N HIS A 30 -15.17 -15.71 7.92
CA HIS A 30 -14.22 -14.77 8.51
C HIS A 30 -12.82 -14.84 7.87
N TRP A 31 -12.69 -15.52 6.72
CA TRP A 31 -11.44 -15.61 6.00
C TRP A 31 -11.00 -14.24 5.51
N ARG A 32 -9.69 -14.04 5.53
CA ARG A 32 -9.04 -12.84 4.99
C ARG A 32 -8.96 -12.92 3.48
N TRP A 33 -8.98 -11.76 2.85
CA TRP A 33 -8.88 -11.61 1.39
C TRP A 33 -7.73 -10.66 1.05
N ALA A 34 -6.98 -11.02 0.02
CA ALA A 34 -5.89 -10.16 -0.43
C ALA A 34 -6.45 -8.93 -1.16
N GLU A 35 -5.98 -7.75 -0.78
CA GLU A 35 -6.26 -6.47 -1.42
C GLU A 35 -5.07 -6.05 -2.28
N TYR A 36 -5.33 -5.69 -3.54
CA TYR A 36 -4.29 -5.33 -4.51
C TYR A 36 -4.40 -3.89 -5.02
N GLY A 37 -5.31 -3.10 -4.50
CA GLY A 37 -5.47 -1.69 -4.86
C GLY A 37 -4.33 -0.80 -4.35
N VAL A 38 -3.65 -1.25 -3.28
CA VAL A 38 -2.59 -0.48 -2.62
C VAL A 38 -1.33 -1.34 -2.47
N VAL A 39 -0.71 -1.65 -3.60
CA VAL A 39 0.57 -2.39 -3.64
C VAL A 39 1.71 -1.40 -3.84
N PRO A 40 2.62 -1.23 -2.86
CA PRO A 40 3.77 -0.35 -3.04
C PRO A 40 4.80 -0.95 -3.98
N ALA A 41 5.58 -0.09 -4.63
CA ALA A 41 6.77 -0.49 -5.38
C ALA A 41 7.94 0.43 -5.03
N VAL A 42 9.13 -0.13 -4.89
CA VAL A 42 10.36 0.59 -4.57
C VAL A 42 11.46 0.15 -5.51
N THR A 43 12.20 1.12 -6.03
CA THR A 43 13.44 0.94 -6.76
C THR A 43 14.58 1.45 -5.90
N TYR A 44 15.50 0.56 -5.54
CA TYR A 44 16.60 0.83 -4.60
C TYR A 44 17.84 1.38 -5.33
N THR A 45 17.62 2.43 -6.09
CA THR A 45 18.68 3.25 -6.69
C THR A 45 19.19 4.29 -5.68
N TYR A 46 20.14 5.11 -6.07
CA TYR A 46 20.54 6.30 -5.31
C TYR A 46 20.30 7.53 -6.18
N PRO A 47 19.34 8.39 -5.81
CA PRO A 47 18.35 8.24 -4.72
C PRO A 47 17.33 7.11 -4.98
N GLU A 48 16.65 6.63 -3.90
CA GLU A 48 15.56 5.67 -4.01
C GLU A 48 14.35 6.30 -4.70
N ALA A 49 13.57 5.44 -5.37
CA ALA A 49 12.27 5.82 -5.90
C ALA A 49 11.18 4.86 -5.38
N ALA A 50 10.15 5.40 -4.76
CA ALA A 50 9.02 4.63 -4.23
C ALA A 50 7.70 5.18 -4.75
N HIS A 51 6.72 4.30 -4.97
CA HIS A 51 5.37 4.72 -5.28
C HIS A 51 4.32 3.74 -4.79
N VAL A 52 3.09 4.25 -4.64
CA VAL A 52 1.90 3.47 -4.38
C VAL A 52 0.71 4.13 -5.07
N GLY A 53 -0.22 3.32 -5.59
CA GLY A 53 -1.42 3.81 -6.28
C GLY A 53 -1.18 4.30 -7.70
N LEU A 54 -1.98 5.28 -8.13
CA LEU A 54 -2.10 5.71 -9.52
C LEU A 54 -1.18 6.89 -9.84
N THR A 55 -0.65 6.91 -11.06
CA THR A 55 -0.11 8.15 -11.65
C THR A 55 -1.26 9.09 -12.01
N ALA A 56 -0.97 10.38 -12.22
CA ALA A 56 -1.98 11.36 -12.66
C ALA A 56 -2.67 10.92 -13.95
N ASP A 57 -1.90 10.47 -14.94
CA ASP A 57 -2.42 10.01 -16.22
C ASP A 57 -3.31 8.75 -16.08
N ALA A 58 -2.91 7.82 -15.21
CA ALA A 58 -3.71 6.62 -14.94
C ALA A 58 -5.02 6.98 -14.25
N ALA A 59 -4.99 7.89 -13.29
CA ALA A 59 -6.20 8.37 -12.61
C ALA A 59 -7.15 9.09 -13.57
N GLN A 60 -6.62 9.94 -14.45
CA GLN A 60 -7.42 10.62 -15.48
C GLN A 60 -8.09 9.63 -16.46
N LYS A 61 -7.36 8.60 -16.89
CA LYS A 61 -7.91 7.52 -17.72
C LYS A 61 -9.06 6.76 -17.06
N LEU A 62 -9.08 6.71 -15.72
CA LEU A 62 -10.16 6.14 -14.93
C LEU A 62 -11.31 7.13 -14.65
N GLY A 63 -11.24 8.34 -15.20
CA GLY A 63 -12.29 9.35 -15.09
C GLY A 63 -12.17 10.29 -13.88
N TYR A 64 -11.09 10.21 -13.10
CA TYR A 64 -10.87 11.15 -12.00
C TYR A 64 -10.46 12.53 -12.52
N ARG A 65 -11.00 13.57 -11.90
CA ARG A 65 -10.48 14.93 -12.01
C ARG A 65 -9.33 15.06 -11.02
N THR A 66 -8.09 15.10 -11.53
CA THR A 66 -6.90 15.01 -10.69
C THR A 66 -6.38 16.39 -10.26
N LYS A 67 -5.87 16.46 -9.03
CA LYS A 67 -5.01 17.52 -8.52
C LYS A 67 -3.68 16.91 -8.10
N VAL A 68 -2.58 17.57 -8.46
CA VAL A 68 -1.22 17.13 -8.10
C VAL A 68 -0.64 18.12 -7.10
N ALA A 69 -0.06 17.60 -6.02
CA ALA A 69 0.72 18.36 -5.06
C ALA A 69 2.15 17.82 -5.03
N VAL A 70 3.13 18.71 -5.01
CA VAL A 70 4.55 18.37 -4.92
C VAL A 70 5.16 19.12 -3.74
N ASN A 71 5.98 18.45 -2.96
CA ASN A 71 6.78 19.06 -1.90
C ASN A 71 8.20 18.54 -1.97
N HIS A 72 9.19 19.39 -1.77
CA HIS A 72 10.60 19.09 -1.86
C HIS A 72 11.23 18.81 -0.50
N PHE A 73 12.30 18.01 -0.47
CA PHE A 73 13.02 17.69 0.78
C PHE A 73 13.65 18.94 1.36
N SER A 74 14.16 19.86 0.52
CA SER A 74 14.69 21.17 0.88
C SER A 74 13.70 22.05 1.66
N HIS A 75 12.39 21.87 1.47
CA HIS A 75 11.34 22.62 2.16
C HIS A 75 11.14 22.15 3.61
N SER A 76 11.76 21.07 4.03
CA SER A 76 11.69 20.60 5.41
C SER A 76 12.90 21.10 6.23
N ALA A 77 12.69 21.39 7.52
CA ALA A 77 13.79 21.80 8.40
C ALA A 77 14.92 20.75 8.45
N LYS A 78 14.57 19.46 8.39
CA LYS A 78 15.54 18.36 8.35
C LYS A 78 16.28 18.31 7.01
N GLY A 79 15.58 18.51 5.90
CA GLY A 79 16.18 18.54 4.57
C GLY A 79 17.18 19.69 4.44
N TYR A 80 16.78 20.89 4.90
CA TYR A 80 17.69 22.05 4.97
C TYR A 80 18.94 21.75 5.82
N ALA A 81 18.77 21.14 6.99
CA ALA A 81 19.89 20.77 7.86
C ALA A 81 20.81 19.70 7.27
N LEU A 82 20.31 18.88 6.33
CA LEU A 82 21.08 17.89 5.57
C LEU A 82 21.75 18.49 4.32
N GLY A 83 21.49 19.76 4.01
CA GLY A 83 22.08 20.47 2.90
C GLY A 83 21.35 20.33 1.57
N TYR A 84 20.10 19.88 1.56
CA TYR A 84 19.28 19.89 0.33
C TYR A 84 18.92 21.34 -0.04
N GLU A 85 19.14 21.70 -1.29
CA GLU A 85 18.85 23.02 -1.84
C GLU A 85 17.77 22.91 -2.92
N GLU A 86 16.80 23.82 -2.91
CA GLU A 86 15.72 23.85 -3.87
C GLU A 86 16.26 23.95 -5.31
N GLY A 87 15.83 22.99 -6.14
CA GLY A 87 16.22 22.91 -7.55
C GLY A 87 17.58 22.26 -7.79
N ALA A 88 18.28 21.76 -6.76
CA ALA A 88 19.46 20.94 -6.93
C ALA A 88 19.11 19.54 -7.45
N ASP A 89 20.03 18.88 -8.14
CA ASP A 89 19.82 17.53 -8.73
C ASP A 89 19.55 16.44 -7.68
N ASP A 90 19.99 16.68 -6.43
CA ASP A 90 19.81 15.77 -5.30
C ASP A 90 18.64 16.17 -4.37
N ASP A 91 17.91 17.26 -4.69
CA ASP A 91 16.73 17.66 -3.95
C ASP A 91 15.57 16.71 -4.27
N GLY A 92 15.34 15.74 -3.41
CA GLY A 92 14.24 14.79 -3.53
C GLY A 92 12.87 15.47 -3.39
N PHE A 93 11.83 14.79 -3.84
CA PHE A 93 10.47 15.29 -3.72
C PHE A 93 9.44 14.19 -3.44
N ILE A 94 8.32 14.61 -2.87
CA ILE A 94 7.10 13.81 -2.74
C ILE A 94 6.04 14.42 -3.65
N LYS A 95 5.40 13.58 -4.47
CA LYS A 95 4.29 13.94 -5.34
C LYS A 95 3.06 13.16 -4.95
N LEU A 96 1.97 13.85 -4.63
CA LEU A 96 0.65 13.27 -4.39
C LEU A 96 -0.25 13.49 -5.59
N VAL A 97 -1.00 12.44 -5.94
CA VAL A 97 -2.10 12.51 -6.91
C VAL A 97 -3.41 12.39 -6.14
N LEU A 98 -4.24 13.39 -6.25
CA LEU A 98 -5.49 13.51 -5.51
C LEU A 98 -6.67 13.55 -6.47
N ASP A 99 -7.80 13.01 -6.04
CA ASP A 99 -9.10 13.35 -6.62
C ASP A 99 -9.45 14.79 -6.24
N ALA A 100 -9.62 15.66 -7.22
CA ALA A 100 -9.86 17.08 -7.00
C ALA A 100 -11.22 17.37 -6.36
N ASP A 101 -12.18 16.46 -6.48
CA ASP A 101 -13.53 16.64 -5.98
C ASP A 101 -13.68 16.22 -4.51
N THR A 102 -12.98 15.16 -4.11
CA THR A 102 -13.13 14.56 -2.78
C THR A 102 -11.91 14.74 -1.88
N GLY A 103 -10.74 15.10 -2.45
CA GLY A 103 -9.45 15.11 -1.75
C GLY A 103 -8.87 13.71 -1.50
N LYS A 104 -9.47 12.66 -2.04
CA LYS A 104 -8.98 11.29 -1.88
C LYS A 104 -7.57 11.14 -2.45
N ILE A 105 -6.67 10.50 -1.72
CA ILE A 105 -5.34 10.13 -2.22
C ILE A 105 -5.51 8.99 -3.22
N LEU A 106 -5.14 9.24 -4.47
CA LEU A 106 -5.16 8.27 -5.56
C LEU A 106 -3.79 7.63 -5.78
N GLY A 107 -2.71 8.35 -5.44
CA GLY A 107 -1.35 7.85 -5.52
C GLY A 107 -0.35 8.76 -4.82
N ALA A 108 0.77 8.16 -4.42
CA ALA A 108 1.92 8.84 -3.84
C ALA A 108 3.20 8.35 -4.50
N HIS A 109 4.11 9.26 -4.81
CA HIS A 109 5.36 8.99 -5.49
C HIS A 109 6.46 9.79 -4.81
N ILE A 110 7.58 9.16 -4.50
CA ILE A 110 8.70 9.75 -3.79
C ILE A 110 9.98 9.43 -4.56
N ILE A 111 10.82 10.43 -4.77
CA ILE A 111 12.19 10.25 -5.20
C ILE A 111 13.06 10.98 -4.20
N GLY A 112 13.99 10.27 -3.57
CA GLY A 112 14.86 10.83 -2.56
C GLY A 112 15.38 9.77 -1.60
N PRO A 113 16.29 10.14 -0.68
CA PRO A 113 16.77 9.22 0.33
C PRO A 113 15.62 8.68 1.18
N GLU A 114 15.73 7.39 1.52
CA GLU A 114 14.76 6.69 2.38
C GLU A 114 13.31 6.70 1.85
N ALA A 115 13.11 6.83 0.53
CA ALA A 115 11.80 6.81 -0.09
C ALA A 115 11.01 5.52 0.28
N SER A 116 11.71 4.39 0.48
CA SER A 116 11.15 3.13 0.93
C SER A 116 10.52 3.17 2.33
N ILE A 117 11.00 4.07 3.19
CA ILE A 117 10.45 4.32 4.53
C ILE A 117 9.33 5.35 4.43
N LEU A 118 9.59 6.45 3.72
CA LEU A 118 8.68 7.61 3.64
C LEU A 118 7.37 7.30 2.93
N ILE A 119 7.30 6.26 2.10
CA ILE A 119 6.07 5.85 1.42
C ILE A 119 5.07 5.16 2.36
N GLN A 120 5.49 4.58 3.49
CA GLN A 120 4.65 3.78 4.38
C GLN A 120 3.40 4.52 4.89
N PRO A 121 3.47 5.78 5.36
CA PRO A 121 2.28 6.51 5.80
C PRO A 121 1.19 6.60 4.73
N PHE A 122 1.55 6.74 3.46
CA PHE A 122 0.58 6.80 2.35
C PHE A 122 -0.03 5.43 2.08
N ILE A 123 0.75 4.34 2.21
CA ILE A 123 0.22 2.97 2.12
C ILE A 123 -0.85 2.77 3.20
N ASP A 124 -0.57 3.15 4.44
CA ASP A 124 -1.48 2.97 5.57
C ASP A 124 -2.75 3.82 5.42
N LEU A 125 -2.61 5.09 5.03
CA LEU A 125 -3.74 5.99 4.77
C LEU A 125 -4.63 5.49 3.62
N MET A 126 -4.02 5.04 2.53
CA MET A 126 -4.76 4.55 1.36
C MET A 126 -5.45 3.21 1.62
N ASN A 127 -4.99 2.42 2.59
CA ASN A 127 -5.63 1.20 3.05
C ASN A 127 -6.70 1.45 4.13
N SER A 128 -6.78 2.65 4.72
CA SER A 128 -7.73 2.96 5.79
C SER A 128 -9.18 2.94 5.32
N GLY A 129 -10.10 2.66 6.23
CA GLY A 129 -11.54 2.66 5.97
C GLY A 129 -12.06 1.34 5.42
N THR A 130 -13.18 1.41 4.73
CA THR A 130 -13.87 0.24 4.16
C THR A 130 -13.50 0.05 2.71
N HIS A 131 -13.00 -1.13 2.38
CA HIS A 131 -12.68 -1.53 1.02
C HIS A 131 -13.58 -2.66 0.55
N VAL A 132 -14.09 -2.56 -0.67
CA VAL A 132 -14.73 -3.66 -1.37
C VAL A 132 -13.66 -4.38 -2.18
N ILE A 133 -13.44 -5.65 -1.88
CA ILE A 133 -12.42 -6.46 -2.53
C ILE A 133 -12.99 -7.08 -3.81
N ALA A 134 -12.39 -6.75 -4.94
CA ALA A 134 -12.71 -7.37 -6.21
C ALA A 134 -11.94 -8.70 -6.38
N PRO A 135 -12.59 -9.82 -6.74
CA PRO A 135 -11.89 -11.06 -7.05
C PRO A 135 -10.90 -10.88 -8.19
N LEU A 136 -9.68 -11.41 -7.99
CA LEU A 136 -8.61 -11.30 -8.98
C LEU A 136 -8.88 -12.12 -10.25
N HIS A 137 -9.52 -13.28 -10.08
CA HIS A 137 -9.86 -14.25 -11.11
C HIS A 137 -11.36 -14.56 -11.06
N PRO A 138 -12.22 -13.65 -11.56
CA PRO A 138 -13.66 -13.82 -11.54
C PRO A 138 -14.13 -15.02 -12.37
N GLU A 139 -13.33 -15.49 -13.32
CA GLU A 139 -13.58 -16.65 -14.19
C GLU A 139 -13.45 -17.98 -13.47
N ILE A 140 -12.76 -18.05 -12.33
CA ILE A 140 -12.63 -19.29 -11.56
C ILE A 140 -13.95 -19.59 -10.88
N ALA A 141 -14.59 -20.70 -11.24
CA ALA A 141 -15.97 -21.04 -10.87
C ALA A 141 -16.09 -22.33 -10.05
N SER A 142 -15.12 -22.65 -9.18
CA SER A 142 -15.33 -23.76 -8.23
C SER A 142 -16.48 -23.44 -7.27
N GLU A 143 -17.18 -24.47 -6.79
CA GLU A 143 -18.32 -24.26 -5.87
C GLU A 143 -17.90 -23.55 -4.58
N THR A 144 -16.70 -23.85 -4.05
CA THR A 144 -16.15 -23.14 -2.89
C THR A 144 -15.96 -21.66 -3.18
N VAL A 145 -15.40 -21.32 -4.35
CA VAL A 145 -15.16 -19.92 -4.75
C VAL A 145 -16.48 -19.20 -4.99
N LYS A 146 -17.48 -19.86 -5.58
CA LYS A 146 -18.83 -19.27 -5.73
C LYS A 146 -19.45 -18.96 -4.37
N HIS A 147 -19.36 -19.89 -3.42
CA HIS A 147 -19.89 -19.70 -2.07
C HIS A 147 -19.19 -18.52 -1.36
N LEU A 148 -17.86 -18.44 -1.44
CA LEU A 148 -17.10 -17.33 -0.85
C LEU A 148 -17.43 -15.99 -1.50
N ARG A 149 -17.64 -15.93 -2.82
CA ARG A 149 -18.05 -14.71 -3.54
C ARG A 149 -19.48 -14.24 -3.25
N ALA A 150 -20.34 -15.13 -2.79
CA ALA A 150 -21.68 -14.75 -2.34
C ALA A 150 -21.67 -13.94 -1.03
N MET A 151 -20.54 -13.95 -0.30
CA MET A 151 -20.34 -13.14 0.89
C MET A 151 -19.91 -11.72 0.50
N PRO A 152 -20.26 -10.69 1.30
CA PRO A 152 -19.73 -9.35 1.09
C PRO A 152 -18.21 -9.35 1.30
N LEU A 153 -17.45 -9.25 0.21
CA LEU A 153 -15.99 -9.14 0.26
C LEU A 153 -15.60 -7.73 0.66
N THR A 154 -15.81 -7.39 1.91
CA THR A 154 -15.45 -6.09 2.47
C THR A 154 -14.37 -6.27 3.53
N ARG A 155 -13.44 -5.33 3.54
CA ARG A 155 -12.39 -5.21 4.54
C ARG A 155 -12.47 -3.84 5.20
N ILE A 156 -12.49 -3.82 6.52
CA ILE A 156 -12.46 -2.58 7.30
C ILE A 156 -11.18 -2.60 8.13
N LEU A 157 -10.36 -1.57 7.98
CA LEU A 157 -9.18 -1.37 8.80
C LEU A 157 -9.52 -0.41 9.94
N ASP A 158 -9.38 -0.91 11.17
CA ASP A 158 -9.47 -0.10 12.38
C ASP A 158 -8.07 0.42 12.74
N PRO A 159 -7.80 1.74 12.63
CA PRO A 159 -6.47 2.29 12.90
C PRO A 159 -6.06 2.19 14.38
N HIS A 160 -6.99 1.86 15.28
CA HIS A 160 -6.71 1.66 16.70
C HIS A 160 -6.46 0.20 17.08
N ASN A 161 -6.44 -0.71 16.09
CA ASN A 161 -6.24 -2.13 16.33
C ASN A 161 -4.93 -2.61 15.69
N VAL A 162 -4.07 -3.24 16.47
CA VAL A 162 -2.77 -3.77 16.00
C VAL A 162 -2.93 -4.77 14.84
N ARG A 163 -4.05 -5.47 14.74
CA ARG A 163 -4.35 -6.39 13.63
C ARG A 163 -4.35 -5.69 12.27
N THR A 164 -4.61 -4.39 12.22
CA THR A 164 -4.55 -3.59 10.99
C THR A 164 -3.16 -3.65 10.34
N LEU A 165 -2.08 -3.81 11.12
CA LEU A 165 -0.72 -3.94 10.60
C LEU A 165 -0.52 -5.21 9.74
N ASN A 166 -1.38 -6.23 9.87
CA ASN A 166 -1.36 -7.40 8.99
C ASN A 166 -2.04 -7.16 7.64
N GLU A 167 -2.82 -6.12 7.53
CA GLU A 167 -3.65 -5.85 6.34
C GLU A 167 -2.99 -4.87 5.37
N THR A 168 -1.83 -4.31 5.73
CA THR A 168 -1.07 -3.41 4.86
C THR A 168 0.23 -4.06 4.39
N MET A 169 0.62 -3.80 3.14
CA MET A 169 1.89 -4.30 2.61
C MET A 169 2.99 -3.31 2.93
N THR A 170 4.05 -3.79 3.58
CA THR A 170 5.25 -2.98 3.84
C THR A 170 6.29 -3.26 2.75
N PRO A 171 6.88 -2.25 2.13
CA PRO A 171 7.98 -2.45 1.18
C PRO A 171 9.07 -3.33 1.77
N HIS A 172 9.64 -4.21 0.94
CA HIS A 172 10.75 -5.08 1.33
C HIS A 172 11.87 -5.01 0.27
N PRO A 173 13.13 -4.80 0.71
CA PRO A 173 13.58 -4.51 2.08
C PRO A 173 13.33 -3.04 2.47
N SER A 174 12.91 -2.77 3.71
CA SER A 174 12.74 -1.40 4.23
C SER A 174 12.82 -1.41 5.76
N LEU A 175 13.31 -0.32 6.36
CA LEU A 175 13.28 -0.17 7.82
C LEU A 175 11.87 0.01 8.38
N SER A 176 10.87 0.32 7.54
CA SER A 176 9.47 0.28 7.94
C SER A 176 9.02 -1.11 8.43
N GLU A 177 9.72 -2.19 8.01
CA GLU A 177 9.45 -3.54 8.49
C GLU A 177 9.63 -3.67 10.00
N VAL A 178 10.58 -2.92 10.59
CA VAL A 178 10.82 -2.94 12.05
C VAL A 178 9.58 -2.48 12.80
N THR A 179 8.90 -1.45 12.32
CA THR A 179 7.68 -0.93 12.95
C THR A 179 6.49 -1.85 12.70
N MET A 180 6.32 -2.30 11.48
CA MET A 180 5.15 -3.10 11.08
C MET A 180 5.20 -4.52 11.66
N TRP A 181 6.39 -5.12 11.82
CA TRP A 181 6.55 -6.47 12.37
C TRP A 181 6.48 -6.53 13.89
N THR A 182 6.42 -5.40 14.60
CA THR A 182 6.13 -5.38 16.05
C THR A 182 4.86 -6.17 16.40
N ARG A 183 3.92 -6.27 15.47
CA ARG A 183 2.69 -7.07 15.61
C ARG A 183 2.94 -8.53 16.01
N TYR A 184 4.02 -9.14 15.52
CA TYR A 184 4.34 -10.54 15.81
C TYR A 184 4.64 -10.81 17.28
N TYR A 185 4.91 -9.77 18.08
CA TYR A 185 5.20 -9.88 19.50
C TYR A 185 3.98 -9.71 20.39
N VAL A 186 2.84 -9.32 19.83
CA VAL A 186 1.60 -9.03 20.58
C VAL A 186 0.38 -9.77 20.03
N MET A 187 0.50 -10.36 18.87
CA MET A 187 -0.53 -11.20 18.27
C MET A 187 -0.24 -12.66 18.58
N PRO A 188 -1.26 -13.44 18.96
CA PRO A 188 -1.12 -14.87 19.20
C PRO A 188 -0.80 -15.62 17.91
#